data_4577e60db2bf2b21a91dc9577181bf96
#
_entry.id   4577e60db2bf2b21a91dc9577181bf96
#
_cell.length_a   1.000
_cell.length_b   1.000
_cell.length_c   1.000
_cell.angle_alpha   90.00
_cell.angle_beta   90.00
_cell.angle_gamma   90.00
#
_symmetry.space_group_name_H-M   'P 1'
#
loop_
_entity.id
_entity.type
_entity.pdbx_description
1 polymer ?
#
loop_
_entity_poly.entity_id
_entity_poly.type
_entity_poly.pdbx_seq_one_letter_code
_entity_poly.pdbx_strand_id
1 'polypeptide(L)'
;VLGTGLDTTYPVENAALAERIVASGDGALVSEFPPRTAPRRANFPQRNRLISGLALGVLVVEAARQSGSLSTARWAGDQGREVFAVPGSIHSPLSKGCHELIRQGATLVEKAEDVVSEFRHVLTQQSLARLSSLARA
;
A
#
# COMPACT_ATOMS: atom_id res chain seq x y z
N VAL A 1 -0.59 -4.49 7.52
CA VAL A 1 -1.14 -3.51 8.48
C VAL A 1 -2.58 -3.87 8.80
N LEU A 2 -2.92 -3.99 10.09
CA LEU A 2 -4.22 -4.45 10.55
C LEU A 2 -5.17 -3.29 10.89
N GLY A 3 -6.47 -3.52 10.74
CA GLY A 3 -7.54 -2.64 11.23
C GLY A 3 -8.13 -3.10 12.58
N THR A 4 -7.42 -4.01 13.26
CA THR A 4 -7.76 -4.65 14.53
C THR A 4 -6.55 -4.64 15.45
N GLY A 5 -6.68 -5.07 16.71
CA GLY A 5 -5.53 -5.38 17.57
C GLY A 5 -4.70 -6.52 16.97
N LEU A 6 -3.42 -6.62 17.37
CA LEU A 6 -2.50 -7.65 16.85
C LEU A 6 -2.92 -9.08 17.19
N ASP A 7 -3.70 -9.25 18.24
CA ASP A 7 -4.25 -10.51 18.71
C ASP A 7 -5.57 -10.92 18.03
N THR A 8 -6.04 -10.11 17.07
CA THR A 8 -7.32 -10.32 16.39
C THR A 8 -7.11 -10.31 14.88
N THR A 9 -7.06 -11.48 14.26
CA THR A 9 -6.98 -11.58 12.80
C THR A 9 -8.35 -11.39 12.15
N TYR A 10 -8.44 -10.44 11.22
CA TYR A 10 -9.65 -10.21 10.41
C TYR A 10 -9.28 -9.92 8.95
N PRO A 11 -9.95 -10.55 7.97
CA PRO A 11 -10.92 -11.64 8.19
C PRO A 11 -10.24 -12.90 8.75
N VAL A 12 -10.96 -13.74 9.45
CA VAL A 12 -10.41 -14.91 10.17
C VAL A 12 -9.78 -15.93 9.22
N GLU A 13 -10.24 -15.99 7.98
CA GLU A 13 -9.70 -16.85 6.92
C GLU A 13 -8.23 -16.56 6.61
N ASN A 14 -7.76 -15.36 6.95
CA ASN A 14 -6.37 -14.95 6.75
C ASN A 14 -5.45 -15.28 7.96
N ALA A 15 -5.93 -16.02 8.96
CA ALA A 15 -5.11 -16.38 10.13
C ALA A 15 -3.83 -17.14 9.73
N ALA A 16 -3.95 -18.16 8.89
CA ALA A 16 -2.80 -18.92 8.40
C ALA A 16 -1.82 -18.07 7.57
N LEU A 17 -2.31 -17.08 6.82
CA LEU A 17 -1.48 -16.13 6.10
C LEU A 17 -0.70 -15.22 7.08
N ALA A 18 -1.37 -14.71 8.10
CA ALA A 18 -0.76 -13.88 9.13
C ALA A 18 0.39 -14.61 9.85
N GLU A 19 0.15 -15.86 10.24
CA GLU A 19 1.17 -16.74 10.86
C GLU A 19 2.38 -16.96 9.93
N ARG A 20 2.14 -17.24 8.65
CA ARG A 20 3.22 -17.43 7.67
C ARG A 20 4.05 -16.16 7.48
N ILE A 21 3.43 -14.98 7.45
CA ILE A 21 4.14 -13.71 7.33
C ILE A 21 5.10 -13.53 8.51
N VAL A 22 4.66 -13.80 9.74
CA VAL A 22 5.50 -13.68 10.93
C VAL A 22 6.59 -14.76 10.95
N ALA A 23 6.24 -16.00 10.61
CA ALA A 23 7.17 -17.13 10.62
C ALA A 23 8.27 -17.03 9.55
N SER A 24 8.05 -16.27 8.47
CA SER A 24 9.06 -16.09 7.42
C SER A 24 10.31 -15.33 7.90
N GLY A 25 10.19 -14.54 8.96
CA GLY A 25 11.27 -13.66 9.42
C GLY A 25 11.48 -12.39 8.59
N ASP A 26 10.89 -12.33 7.38
CA ASP A 26 11.02 -11.19 6.46
C ASP A 26 9.79 -10.27 6.47
N GLY A 27 8.75 -10.63 7.24
CA GLY A 27 7.50 -9.90 7.34
C GLY A 27 7.09 -9.60 8.78
N ALA A 28 6.18 -8.64 8.93
CA ALA A 28 5.63 -8.28 10.21
C ALA A 28 4.15 -7.92 10.11
N LEU A 29 3.41 -8.14 11.20
CA LEU A 29 2.09 -7.59 11.40
C LEU A 29 2.20 -6.28 12.19
N VAL A 30 1.57 -5.23 11.69
CA VAL A 30 1.61 -3.89 12.30
C VAL A 30 0.18 -3.43 12.58
N SER A 31 -0.05 -2.89 13.77
CA SER A 31 -1.32 -2.27 14.14
C SER A 31 -1.08 -1.06 15.05
N GLU A 32 -1.90 -0.03 14.90
CA GLU A 32 -1.97 1.10 15.85
C GLU A 32 -3.07 0.92 16.90
N PHE A 33 -3.87 -0.15 16.77
CA PHE A 33 -4.98 -0.41 17.67
C PHE A 33 -4.53 -1.24 18.88
N PRO A 34 -5.04 -0.94 20.09
CA PRO A 34 -4.76 -1.75 21.27
C PRO A 34 -5.13 -3.24 21.08
N PRO A 35 -4.50 -4.16 21.82
CA PRO A 35 -4.92 -5.56 21.87
C PRO A 35 -6.43 -5.68 22.13
N ARG A 36 -7.05 -6.73 21.59
CA ARG A 36 -8.49 -7.02 21.67
C ARG A 36 -9.38 -6.01 20.93
N THR A 37 -8.83 -5.10 20.12
CA THR A 37 -9.65 -4.25 19.28
C THR A 37 -10.31 -5.08 18.18
N ALA A 38 -11.63 -5.17 18.24
CA ALA A 38 -12.44 -5.86 17.24
C ALA A 38 -12.48 -5.11 15.89
N PRO A 39 -12.78 -5.80 14.77
CA PRO A 39 -12.93 -5.15 13.49
C PRO A 39 -14.11 -4.18 13.50
N ARG A 40 -13.86 -2.93 13.11
CA ARG A 40 -14.87 -1.89 12.94
C ARG A 40 -14.68 -1.21 11.60
N ARG A 41 -15.76 -0.86 10.91
CA ARG A 41 -15.70 -0.23 9.58
C ARG A 41 -14.80 1.01 9.55
N ALA A 42 -14.85 1.84 10.58
CA ALA A 42 -14.05 3.06 10.70
C ALA A 42 -12.53 2.81 10.81
N ASN A 43 -12.12 1.66 11.35
CA ASN A 43 -10.71 1.34 11.55
C ASN A 43 -9.96 1.15 10.21
N PHE A 44 -10.64 0.65 9.17
CA PHE A 44 -9.98 0.34 7.90
C PHE A 44 -9.54 1.59 7.13
N PRO A 45 -10.37 2.61 6.93
CA PRO A 45 -9.93 3.88 6.33
C PRO A 45 -8.85 4.57 7.18
N GLN A 46 -8.97 4.54 8.50
CA GLN A 46 -7.99 5.12 9.42
C GLN A 46 -6.63 4.43 9.28
N ARG A 47 -6.60 3.08 9.25
CA ARG A 47 -5.41 2.27 9.07
C ARG A 47 -4.72 2.51 7.73
N ASN A 48 -5.47 2.85 6.66
CA ASN A 48 -4.93 2.99 5.31
C ASN A 48 -3.82 4.04 5.20
N ARG A 49 -3.81 5.06 6.07
CA ARG A 49 -2.71 6.03 6.16
C ARG A 49 -1.36 5.39 6.52
N LEU A 50 -1.37 4.30 7.27
CA LEU A 50 -0.15 3.57 7.61
C LEU A 50 0.33 2.71 6.43
N ILE A 51 -0.59 2.14 5.64
CA ILE A 51 -0.23 1.39 4.43
C ILE A 51 0.54 2.30 3.48
N SER A 52 -0.01 3.46 3.16
CA SER A 52 0.64 4.43 2.28
C SER A 52 1.92 5.01 2.89
N GLY A 53 1.91 5.32 4.19
CA GLY A 53 3.06 5.91 4.89
C GLY A 53 4.29 5.00 4.94
N LEU A 54 4.10 3.69 5.03
CA LEU A 54 5.17 2.68 5.04
C LEU A 54 5.69 2.31 3.64
N ALA A 55 5.04 2.80 2.58
CA ALA A 55 5.38 2.49 1.20
C ALA A 55 6.08 3.67 0.52
N LEU A 56 6.81 3.40 -0.55
CA LEU A 56 7.34 4.44 -1.45
C LEU A 56 6.23 5.04 -2.31
N GLY A 57 5.23 4.24 -2.66
CA GLY A 57 4.07 4.66 -3.44
C GLY A 57 2.94 3.64 -3.36
N VAL A 58 1.81 3.97 -3.94
CA VAL A 58 0.60 3.14 -3.95
C VAL A 58 0.17 2.89 -5.39
N LEU A 59 0.09 1.63 -5.79
CA LEU A 59 -0.49 1.21 -7.07
C LEU A 59 -1.92 0.71 -6.87
N VAL A 60 -2.87 1.34 -7.57
CA VAL A 60 -4.26 0.91 -7.61
C VAL A 60 -4.51 0.16 -8.92
N VAL A 61 -4.73 -1.16 -8.82
CA VAL A 61 -4.95 -2.04 -9.98
C VAL A 61 -6.39 -1.94 -10.47
N GLU A 62 -7.35 -2.01 -9.55
CA GLU A 62 -8.77 -1.84 -9.82
C GLU A 62 -9.46 -1.09 -8.67
N ALA A 63 -10.35 -0.18 -9.03
CA ALA A 63 -11.19 0.52 -8.07
C ALA A 63 -12.48 1.03 -8.71
N ALA A 64 -13.62 0.70 -8.12
CA ALA A 64 -14.85 1.44 -8.35
C ALA A 64 -14.75 2.82 -7.69
N ARG A 65 -15.64 3.77 -8.09
CA ARG A 65 -15.63 5.16 -7.56
C ARG A 65 -15.73 5.28 -6.03
N GLN A 66 -16.30 4.27 -5.37
CA GLN A 66 -16.46 4.24 -3.91
C GLN A 66 -15.60 3.15 -3.24
N SER A 67 -14.54 2.70 -3.92
CA SER A 67 -13.64 1.69 -3.38
C SER A 67 -12.84 2.21 -2.19
N GLY A 68 -12.67 1.38 -1.16
CA GLY A 68 -11.80 1.67 -0.02
C GLY A 68 -10.33 1.89 -0.40
N SER A 69 -9.85 1.30 -1.50
CA SER A 69 -8.49 1.52 -2.02
C SER A 69 -8.21 2.97 -2.42
N LEU A 70 -9.25 3.73 -2.82
CA LEU A 70 -9.11 5.15 -3.12
C LEU A 70 -8.75 5.97 -1.87
N SER A 71 -9.13 5.52 -0.67
CA SER A 71 -8.71 6.20 0.56
C SER A 71 -7.21 6.03 0.81
N THR A 72 -6.64 4.88 0.48
CA THR A 72 -5.19 4.65 0.55
C THR A 72 -4.44 5.53 -0.45
N ALA A 73 -4.95 5.65 -1.68
CA ALA A 73 -4.37 6.52 -2.69
C ALA A 73 -4.41 8.01 -2.29
N ARG A 74 -5.50 8.48 -1.67
CA ARG A 74 -5.59 9.85 -1.14
C ARG A 74 -4.56 10.09 -0.04
N TRP A 75 -4.45 9.18 0.94
CA TRP A 75 -3.43 9.26 1.97
C TRP A 75 -2.01 9.30 1.38
N ALA A 76 -1.74 8.51 0.34
CA ALA A 76 -0.46 8.55 -0.36
C ALA A 76 -0.18 9.95 -0.93
N GLY A 77 -1.13 10.55 -1.64
CA GLY A 77 -1.02 11.91 -2.16
C GLY A 77 -0.78 12.95 -1.07
N ASP A 78 -1.57 12.92 0.01
CA ASP A 78 -1.43 13.84 1.16
C ASP A 78 -0.07 13.69 1.87
N GLN A 79 0.53 12.51 1.82
CA GLN A 79 1.85 12.19 2.39
C GLN A 79 3.02 12.43 1.43
N GLY A 80 2.76 12.95 0.23
CA GLY A 80 3.79 13.16 -0.80
C GLY A 80 4.37 11.85 -1.35
N ARG A 81 3.59 10.75 -1.34
CA ARG A 81 3.95 9.47 -1.93
C ARG A 81 3.45 9.41 -3.37
N GLU A 82 4.15 8.65 -4.20
CA GLU A 82 3.73 8.41 -5.58
C GLU A 82 2.43 7.60 -5.62
N VAL A 83 1.54 7.99 -6.52
CA VAL A 83 0.28 7.28 -6.79
C VAL A 83 0.27 6.80 -8.22
N PHE A 84 0.01 5.52 -8.39
CA PHE A 84 -0.04 4.83 -9.66
C PHE A 84 -1.43 4.21 -9.87
N ALA A 85 -1.88 4.13 -11.11
CA ALA A 85 -3.14 3.48 -11.41
C ALA A 85 -3.08 2.71 -12.74
N VAL A 86 -3.62 1.50 -12.74
CA VAL A 86 -3.77 0.70 -13.95
C VAL A 86 -5.04 1.16 -14.69
N PRO A 87 -4.94 1.54 -15.98
CA PRO A 87 -6.11 1.88 -16.78
C PRO A 87 -6.93 0.63 -17.11
N GLY A 88 -8.19 0.84 -17.47
CA GLY A 88 -9.05 -0.25 -17.92
C GLY A 88 -10.16 0.24 -18.83
N SER A 89 -11.08 -0.66 -19.18
CA SER A 89 -12.19 -0.30 -20.05
C SER A 89 -13.04 0.82 -19.45
N ILE A 90 -13.40 1.81 -20.27
CA ILE A 90 -14.32 2.89 -19.88
C ILE A 90 -15.73 2.37 -19.54
N HIS A 91 -16.07 1.16 -19.96
CA HIS A 91 -17.35 0.50 -19.67
C HIS A 91 -17.30 -0.30 -18.37
N SER A 92 -16.11 -0.58 -17.80
CA SER A 92 -15.97 -1.29 -16.54
C SER A 92 -16.18 -0.36 -15.34
N PRO A 93 -17.12 -0.65 -14.44
CA PRO A 93 -17.28 0.09 -13.21
C PRO A 93 -16.01 0.06 -12.33
N LEU A 94 -15.24 -1.04 -12.37
CA LEU A 94 -14.03 -1.24 -11.57
C LEU A 94 -12.83 -0.43 -12.06
N SER A 95 -12.90 0.13 -13.27
CA SER A 95 -11.84 1.02 -13.79
C SER A 95 -12.09 2.50 -13.48
N LYS A 96 -13.30 2.85 -13.05
CA LYS A 96 -13.69 4.26 -12.89
C LYS A 96 -12.88 4.99 -11.81
N GLY A 97 -12.53 4.32 -10.72
CA GLY A 97 -11.68 4.88 -9.66
C GLY A 97 -10.25 5.09 -10.14
N CYS A 98 -9.68 4.13 -10.88
CA CYS A 98 -8.34 4.29 -11.48
C CYS A 98 -8.30 5.45 -12.48
N HIS A 99 -9.32 5.59 -13.33
CA HIS A 99 -9.41 6.72 -14.25
C HIS A 99 -9.51 8.08 -13.53
N GLU A 100 -10.22 8.12 -12.40
CA GLU A 100 -10.31 9.32 -11.58
C GLU A 100 -8.93 9.69 -11.00
N LEU A 101 -8.19 8.71 -10.45
CA LEU A 101 -6.83 8.92 -9.95
C LEU A 101 -5.89 9.43 -11.05
N ILE A 102 -5.95 8.86 -12.27
CA ILE A 102 -5.13 9.31 -13.41
C ILE A 102 -5.45 10.76 -13.76
N ARG A 103 -6.72 11.17 -13.78
CA ARG A 103 -7.12 12.56 -14.03
C ARG A 103 -6.63 13.52 -12.93
N GLN A 104 -6.45 13.01 -11.72
CA GLN A 104 -5.94 13.77 -10.57
C GLN A 104 -4.39 13.80 -10.51
N GLY A 105 -3.72 13.19 -11.48
CA GLY A 105 -2.27 13.22 -11.61
C GLY A 105 -1.56 11.92 -11.21
N ALA A 106 -2.28 10.84 -10.91
CA ALA A 106 -1.65 9.53 -10.72
C ALA A 106 -1.00 9.05 -12.02
N THR A 107 0.18 8.45 -11.90
CA THR A 107 0.90 7.89 -13.03
C THR A 107 0.17 6.65 -13.57
N LEU A 108 -0.14 6.65 -14.87
CA LEU A 108 -0.70 5.50 -15.55
C LEU A 108 0.36 4.40 -15.66
N VAL A 109 -0.01 3.18 -15.31
CA VAL A 109 0.87 2.01 -15.30
C VAL A 109 0.30 0.90 -16.17
N GLU A 110 1.09 0.43 -17.13
CA GLU A 110 0.79 -0.73 -17.97
C GLU A 110 1.69 -1.93 -17.65
N LYS A 111 2.89 -1.68 -17.08
CA LYS A 111 3.90 -2.68 -16.76
C LYS A 111 4.70 -2.30 -15.51
N ALA A 112 5.36 -3.28 -14.91
CA ALA A 112 6.13 -3.08 -13.67
C ALA A 112 7.24 -2.03 -13.81
N GLU A 113 7.87 -1.93 -14.99
CA GLU A 113 8.93 -0.97 -15.29
C GLU A 113 8.48 0.48 -15.14
N ASP A 114 7.19 0.78 -15.36
CA ASP A 114 6.63 2.11 -15.21
C ASP A 114 6.71 2.56 -13.74
N VAL A 115 6.47 1.64 -12.79
CA VAL A 115 6.62 1.89 -11.35
C VAL A 115 8.08 1.95 -10.94
N VAL A 116 8.92 1.01 -11.40
CA VAL A 116 10.33 0.93 -11.01
C VAL A 116 11.11 2.15 -11.47
N SER A 117 10.79 2.69 -12.65
CA SER A 117 11.48 3.86 -13.20
C SER A 117 11.31 5.10 -12.32
N GLU A 118 10.15 5.31 -11.70
CA GLU A 118 9.89 6.42 -10.78
C GLU A 118 10.74 6.35 -9.52
N PHE A 119 11.07 5.13 -9.06
CA PHE A 119 11.87 4.94 -7.84
C PHE A 119 13.35 4.67 -8.08
N ARG A 120 13.80 4.69 -9.33
CA ARG A 120 15.18 4.33 -9.68
C ARG A 120 16.23 5.17 -8.92
N HIS A 121 16.00 6.44 -8.74
CA HIS A 121 16.90 7.33 -7.99
C HIS A 121 16.93 6.99 -6.48
N VAL A 122 15.81 6.68 -5.88
CA VAL A 122 15.71 6.29 -4.46
C VAL A 122 16.40 4.94 -4.22
N LEU A 123 16.15 3.98 -5.11
CA LEU A 123 16.75 2.65 -5.03
C LEU A 123 18.28 2.72 -5.19
N THR A 124 18.78 3.57 -6.09
CA THR A 124 20.22 3.78 -6.28
C THR A 124 20.86 4.40 -5.03
N GLN A 125 20.25 5.40 -4.43
CA GLN A 125 20.75 6.03 -3.20
C GLN A 125 20.78 5.05 -2.03
N GLN A 126 19.74 4.23 -1.85
CA GLN A 126 19.70 3.22 -0.81
C GLN A 126 20.77 2.14 -1.01
N SER A 127 21.01 1.72 -2.24
CA SER A 127 22.07 0.76 -2.57
C SER A 127 23.46 1.32 -2.27
N LEU A 128 23.71 2.58 -2.62
CA LEU A 128 24.98 3.26 -2.31
C LEU A 128 25.18 3.47 -0.80
N ALA A 129 24.13 3.82 -0.07
CA ALA A 129 24.17 3.95 1.39
C ALA A 129 24.48 2.62 2.07
N ARG A 130 23.89 1.51 1.61
CA ARG A 130 24.22 0.16 2.09
C ARG A 130 25.66 -0.24 1.81
N LEU A 131 26.15 0.00 0.61
CA LEU A 131 27.55 -0.29 0.26
C LEU A 131 28.52 0.53 1.10
N SER A 132 28.25 1.80 1.34
CA SER A 132 29.08 2.66 2.18
C SER A 132 29.07 2.27 3.67
N SER A 133 27.99 1.69 4.19
CA SER A 133 27.93 1.17 5.56
C SER A 133 28.72 -0.12 5.72
N LEU A 134 28.69 -1.01 4.71
CA LEU A 134 29.48 -2.26 4.69
C LEU A 134 30.98 -1.99 4.55
N ALA A 135 31.37 -0.92 3.85
CA ALA A 135 32.78 -0.54 3.70
C ALA A 135 33.40 0.10 4.95
N ARG A 136 32.59 0.45 5.96
CA ARG A 136 33.03 1.04 7.24
C ARG A 136 33.02 0.07 8.41
N ALA A 137 32.52 -1.14 8.19
CA ALA A 137 32.48 -2.22 9.17
C ALA A 137 33.64 -3.20 8.95
#